data_bdb1f14f0dd19fc60493796d90c7ce00
#
_entry.id   bdb1f14f0dd19fc60493796d90c7ce00
#
_cell.length_a   1.000
_cell.length_b   1.000
_cell.length_c   1.000
_cell.angle_alpha   90.00
_cell.angle_beta   90.00
_cell.angle_gamma   90.00
#
_symmetry.space_group_name_H-M   'P 1'
#
loop_
_entity.id
_entity.type
_entity.pdbx_description
1 polymer ?
#
loop_
_entity_poly.entity_id
_entity_poly.type
_entity_poly.pdbx_seq_one_letter_code
_entity_poly.pdbx_strand_id
1 'polypeptide(L)'
;GNLVGAGEFTLLTTIRKQDPIYAYFSINERDLLAVMKRAREEGITAENPDKIPLELGLANETGFPHKGHLDFVDSTLDPGTGTMLLRGLFPNPGPPHFLYPGLFVRVRLPINERKNALLISERALGLDQGGRYLLVVDSDNKVEQRYVQIGAPRNGMRVIIEGLKPEDRVVVNGIQRAIPGAKVTPTEGKPDQSARGGEKAKEPDSPTGE
;
A
#
# COMPACT_ATOMS: atom_id res chain seq x y z
N GLY A 1 24.38 22.85 -44.38
CA GLY A 1 23.36 21.84 -44.20
C GLY A 1 23.79 20.51 -44.83
N ASN A 2 23.63 19.43 -44.10
CA ASN A 2 23.90 18.09 -44.61
C ASN A 2 22.76 17.63 -45.51
N LEU A 3 23.08 17.01 -46.65
CA LEU A 3 22.11 16.41 -47.55
C LEU A 3 21.60 15.10 -46.91
N VAL A 4 20.28 14.99 -46.71
CA VAL A 4 19.65 13.78 -46.15
C VAL A 4 18.87 13.07 -47.25
N GLY A 5 18.96 11.72 -47.27
CA GLY A 5 18.18 10.90 -48.20
C GLY A 5 18.80 10.65 -49.56
N ALA A 6 20.10 10.96 -49.82
CA ALA A 6 20.78 10.64 -51.03
C ALA A 6 21.41 9.23 -50.95
N GLY A 7 20.60 8.19 -51.16
CA GLY A 7 21.08 6.81 -51.34
C GLY A 7 20.77 5.84 -50.18
N GLU A 8 20.70 6.27 -48.92
CA GLU A 8 20.32 5.45 -47.75
C GLU A 8 19.30 6.15 -46.91
N PHE A 9 18.44 5.35 -46.19
CA PHE A 9 17.48 5.89 -45.23
C PHE A 9 18.22 6.47 -44.03
N THR A 10 18.20 7.81 -43.93
CA THR A 10 18.80 8.51 -42.78
C THR A 10 17.78 8.74 -41.70
N LEU A 11 18.03 8.16 -40.51
CA LEU A 11 17.20 8.41 -39.31
C LEU A 11 17.45 9.86 -38.85
N LEU A 12 16.47 10.74 -39.01
CA LEU A 12 16.57 12.14 -38.62
C LEU A 12 16.34 12.37 -37.13
N THR A 13 15.36 11.70 -36.56
CA THR A 13 15.00 11.81 -35.13
C THR A 13 14.14 10.63 -34.72
N THR A 14 14.06 10.42 -33.41
CA THR A 14 13.16 9.44 -32.81
C THR A 14 12.16 10.22 -31.94
N ILE A 15 10.89 10.09 -32.26
CA ILE A 15 9.79 10.66 -31.44
C ILE A 15 9.29 9.58 -30.51
N ARG A 16 9.22 9.89 -29.22
CA ARG A 16 8.69 8.99 -28.19
C ARG A 16 7.45 9.62 -27.55
N LYS A 17 6.36 8.86 -27.49
CA LYS A 17 5.18 9.24 -26.72
C LYS A 17 5.53 9.09 -25.24
N GLN A 18 5.33 10.16 -24.46
CA GLN A 18 5.64 10.19 -23.02
C GLN A 18 4.39 10.20 -22.13
N ASP A 19 3.20 10.36 -22.69
CA ASP A 19 1.93 10.27 -22.01
C ASP A 19 0.96 9.39 -22.81
N PRO A 20 0.47 8.28 -22.24
CA PRO A 20 0.89 7.68 -20.97
C PRO A 20 2.30 7.06 -21.04
N ILE A 21 2.90 6.82 -19.86
CA ILE A 21 4.18 6.12 -19.71
C ILE A 21 3.98 4.72 -19.15
N TYR A 22 4.86 3.80 -19.55
CA TYR A 22 4.82 2.41 -19.09
C TYR A 22 5.91 2.14 -18.05
N ALA A 23 5.56 1.41 -17.00
CA ALA A 23 6.50 0.86 -16.04
C ALA A 23 6.49 -0.67 -16.12
N TYR A 24 7.67 -1.27 -16.33
CA TYR A 24 7.85 -2.72 -16.34
C TYR A 24 8.40 -3.17 -14.99
N PHE A 25 7.82 -4.20 -14.43
CA PHE A 25 8.25 -4.78 -13.16
C PHE A 25 7.96 -6.27 -13.12
N SER A 26 8.72 -7.01 -12.31
CA SER A 26 8.52 -8.44 -12.15
C SER A 26 7.91 -8.74 -10.79
N ILE A 27 7.03 -9.73 -10.75
CA ILE A 27 6.39 -10.25 -9.54
C ILE A 27 6.79 -11.71 -9.35
N ASN A 28 7.08 -12.13 -8.12
CA ASN A 28 7.35 -13.52 -7.85
C ASN A 28 6.07 -14.38 -7.86
N GLU A 29 6.23 -15.69 -8.00
CA GLU A 29 5.12 -16.64 -8.08
C GLU A 29 4.15 -16.54 -6.89
N ARG A 30 4.68 -16.43 -5.66
CA ARG A 30 3.86 -16.37 -4.44
C ARG A 30 2.93 -15.14 -4.44
N ASP A 31 3.47 -13.99 -4.78
CA ASP A 31 2.70 -12.74 -4.81
C ASP A 31 1.74 -12.74 -6.01
N LEU A 32 2.15 -13.31 -7.14
CA LEU A 32 1.30 -13.51 -8.30
C LEU A 32 0.06 -14.35 -7.95
N LEU A 33 0.23 -15.48 -7.25
CA LEU A 33 -0.89 -16.32 -6.83
C LEU A 33 -1.86 -15.57 -5.91
N ALA A 34 -1.35 -14.69 -5.03
CA ALA A 34 -2.19 -13.84 -4.18
C ALA A 34 -2.99 -12.81 -5.00
N VAL A 35 -2.36 -12.19 -6.00
CA VAL A 35 -3.03 -11.27 -6.95
C VAL A 35 -4.09 -12.00 -7.74
N MET A 36 -3.78 -13.17 -8.29
CA MET A 36 -4.72 -13.98 -9.07
C MET A 36 -5.94 -14.41 -8.25
N LYS A 37 -5.72 -14.81 -6.99
CA LYS A 37 -6.81 -15.15 -6.07
C LYS A 37 -7.75 -13.96 -5.89
N ARG A 38 -7.21 -12.78 -5.59
CA ARG A 38 -8.00 -11.56 -5.45
C ARG A 38 -8.72 -11.17 -6.73
N ALA A 39 -8.02 -11.18 -7.86
CA ALA A 39 -8.61 -10.86 -9.15
C ALA A 39 -9.84 -11.74 -9.43
N ARG A 40 -9.75 -13.05 -9.12
CA ARG A 40 -10.87 -13.98 -9.25
C ARG A 40 -12.02 -13.64 -8.31
N GLU A 41 -11.74 -13.28 -7.05
CA GLU A 41 -12.75 -12.88 -6.05
C GLU A 41 -13.47 -11.59 -6.47
N GLU A 42 -12.78 -10.67 -7.12
CA GLU A 42 -13.32 -9.38 -7.60
C GLU A 42 -13.87 -9.45 -9.03
N GLY A 43 -13.85 -10.63 -9.68
CA GLY A 43 -14.32 -10.81 -11.04
C GLY A 43 -13.47 -10.08 -12.09
N ILE A 44 -12.19 -9.85 -11.78
CA ILE A 44 -11.22 -9.28 -12.72
C ILE A 44 -10.68 -10.42 -13.58
N THR A 45 -10.76 -10.26 -14.90
CA THR A 45 -10.22 -11.22 -15.87
C THR A 45 -8.97 -10.67 -16.53
N ALA A 46 -8.25 -11.53 -17.23
CA ALA A 46 -7.10 -11.10 -18.04
C ALA A 46 -7.48 -10.11 -19.17
N GLU A 47 -8.78 -10.06 -19.52
CA GLU A 47 -9.32 -9.14 -20.52
C GLU A 47 -9.55 -7.73 -19.98
N ASN A 48 -9.59 -7.56 -18.64
CA ASN A 48 -9.81 -6.28 -17.97
C ASN A 48 -8.75 -6.01 -16.88
N PRO A 49 -7.45 -6.03 -17.20
CA PRO A 49 -6.37 -5.83 -16.21
C PRO A 49 -6.35 -4.40 -15.66
N ASP A 50 -6.93 -3.44 -16.36
CA ASP A 50 -7.07 -2.03 -16.00
C ASP A 50 -7.82 -1.80 -14.68
N LYS A 51 -8.57 -2.78 -14.20
CA LYS A 51 -9.21 -2.76 -12.88
C LYS A 51 -8.25 -2.97 -11.71
N ILE A 52 -7.02 -3.42 -11.97
CA ILE A 52 -6.02 -3.59 -10.93
C ILE A 52 -5.23 -2.28 -10.78
N PRO A 53 -5.45 -1.53 -9.68
CA PRO A 53 -4.76 -0.27 -9.47
C PRO A 53 -3.28 -0.52 -9.17
N LEU A 54 -2.44 0.38 -9.66
CA LEU A 54 -1.01 0.44 -9.37
C LEU A 54 -0.65 1.82 -8.83
N GLU A 55 0.33 1.83 -7.96
CA GLU A 55 0.92 3.06 -7.44
C GLU A 55 2.41 3.06 -7.75
N LEU A 56 2.94 4.20 -8.18
CA LEU A 56 4.35 4.37 -8.53
C LEU A 56 4.95 5.53 -7.75
N GLY A 57 6.18 5.37 -7.32
CA GLY A 57 6.98 6.40 -6.68
C GLY A 57 8.41 6.41 -7.21
N LEU A 58 8.95 7.60 -7.42
CA LEU A 58 10.35 7.82 -7.77
C LEU A 58 11.27 7.62 -6.53
N ALA A 59 12.56 7.48 -6.77
CA ALA A 59 13.55 7.26 -5.71
C ALA A 59 13.60 8.42 -4.69
N ASN A 60 13.36 9.63 -5.14
CA ASN A 60 13.38 10.87 -4.34
C ASN A 60 12.01 11.25 -3.75
N GLU A 61 10.97 10.48 -4.02
CA GLU A 61 9.62 10.75 -3.53
C GLU A 61 9.31 9.97 -2.26
N THR A 62 8.58 10.61 -1.35
CA THR A 62 8.02 9.93 -0.18
C THR A 62 6.68 9.30 -0.55
N GLY A 63 6.57 7.98 -0.40
CA GLY A 63 5.35 7.25 -0.75
C GLY A 63 5.26 6.88 -2.24
N PHE A 64 4.04 6.91 -2.79
CA PHE A 64 3.69 6.50 -4.15
C PHE A 64 2.64 7.46 -4.73
N PRO A 65 3.05 8.67 -5.13
CA PRO A 65 2.11 9.71 -5.56
C PRO A 65 1.46 9.45 -6.91
N HIS A 66 2.11 8.68 -7.80
CA HIS A 66 1.62 8.45 -9.15
C HIS A 66 0.70 7.23 -9.18
N LYS A 67 -0.54 7.43 -9.59
CA LYS A 67 -1.55 6.39 -9.71
C LYS A 67 -1.68 5.95 -11.15
N GLY A 68 -1.76 4.64 -11.35
CA GLY A 68 -1.95 4.01 -12.65
C GLY A 68 -2.72 2.71 -12.50
N HIS A 69 -2.68 1.89 -13.51
CA HIS A 69 -3.32 0.58 -13.52
C HIS A 69 -2.46 -0.44 -14.26
N LEU A 70 -2.75 -1.70 -14.03
CA LEU A 70 -2.13 -2.79 -14.75
C LEU A 70 -2.64 -2.78 -16.20
N ASP A 71 -1.74 -2.87 -17.15
CA ASP A 71 -2.05 -2.84 -18.58
C ASP A 71 -1.75 -4.18 -19.25
N PHE A 72 -0.70 -4.87 -18.79
CA PHE A 72 -0.29 -6.13 -19.38
C PHE A 72 0.30 -7.06 -18.35
N VAL A 73 0.00 -8.34 -18.49
CA VAL A 73 0.57 -9.47 -17.74
C VAL A 73 1.12 -10.45 -18.74
N ASP A 74 2.39 -10.83 -18.59
CA ASP A 74 2.96 -11.85 -19.44
C ASP A 74 2.21 -13.18 -19.32
N SER A 75 2.22 -13.97 -20.37
CA SER A 75 1.59 -15.30 -20.35
C SER A 75 2.48 -16.39 -19.76
N THR A 76 3.75 -16.09 -19.51
CA THR A 76 4.77 -17.07 -19.13
C THR A 76 5.54 -16.59 -17.91
N LEU A 77 5.69 -17.49 -16.93
CA LEU A 77 6.61 -17.31 -15.81
C LEU A 77 8.03 -17.64 -16.28
N ASP A 78 9.01 -16.80 -15.98
CA ASP A 78 10.41 -17.09 -16.21
C ASP A 78 10.87 -18.20 -15.24
N PRO A 79 11.20 -19.40 -15.74
CA PRO A 79 11.58 -20.52 -14.86
C PRO A 79 12.94 -20.33 -14.18
N GLY A 80 13.79 -19.46 -14.70
CA GLY A 80 15.12 -19.18 -14.13
C GLY A 80 15.05 -18.30 -12.88
N THR A 81 14.09 -17.37 -12.84
CA THR A 81 13.92 -16.41 -11.75
C THR A 81 12.66 -16.65 -10.91
N GLY A 82 11.72 -17.48 -11.39
CA GLY A 82 10.43 -17.69 -10.75
C GLY A 82 9.57 -16.41 -10.73
N THR A 83 9.75 -15.53 -11.71
CA THR A 83 9.03 -14.25 -11.78
C THR A 83 8.24 -14.11 -13.08
N MET A 84 7.19 -13.31 -13.04
CA MET A 84 6.38 -12.94 -14.18
C MET A 84 6.54 -11.45 -14.46
N LEU A 85 6.67 -11.07 -15.72
CA LEU A 85 6.77 -9.69 -16.14
C LEU A 85 5.38 -9.06 -16.25
N LEU A 86 5.23 -7.90 -15.65
CA LEU A 86 4.03 -7.08 -15.71
C LEU A 86 4.35 -5.70 -16.24
N ARG A 87 3.34 -5.05 -16.83
CA ARG A 87 3.42 -3.68 -17.31
C ARG A 87 2.29 -2.86 -16.71
N GLY A 88 2.64 -1.78 -16.04
CA GLY A 88 1.71 -0.76 -15.57
C GLY A 88 1.68 0.44 -16.51
N LEU A 89 0.52 1.03 -16.66
CA LEU A 89 0.29 2.26 -17.41
C LEU A 89 0.00 3.39 -16.43
N PHE A 90 0.76 4.49 -16.58
CA PHE A 90 0.67 5.65 -15.71
C PHE A 90 0.45 6.92 -16.54
N PRO A 91 -0.51 7.76 -16.19
CA PRO A 91 -0.64 9.09 -16.75
C PRO A 91 0.62 9.92 -16.45
N ASN A 92 1.11 10.63 -17.44
CA ASN A 92 2.28 11.50 -17.32
C ASN A 92 2.04 12.82 -18.04
N PRO A 93 1.04 13.60 -17.56
CA PRO A 93 0.67 14.85 -18.22
C PRO A 93 1.84 15.85 -18.21
N GLY A 94 1.94 16.64 -19.22
CA GLY A 94 3.00 17.65 -19.36
C GLY A 94 2.86 18.37 -20.71
N PRO A 95 3.76 19.29 -21.12
CA PRO A 95 5.11 19.58 -20.61
C PRO A 95 5.13 20.54 -19.40
N PRO A 96 6.11 20.43 -18.45
CA PRO A 96 7.10 19.35 -18.44
C PRO A 96 6.54 18.06 -17.89
N HIS A 97 6.99 16.92 -18.44
CA HIS A 97 6.67 15.60 -17.90
C HIS A 97 7.51 15.31 -16.66
N PHE A 98 6.95 14.58 -15.69
CA PHE A 98 7.66 14.21 -14.46
C PHE A 98 8.35 12.84 -14.57
N LEU A 99 7.76 11.93 -15.34
CA LEU A 99 8.29 10.59 -15.53
C LEU A 99 9.00 10.51 -16.88
N TYR A 100 10.24 10.05 -16.87
CA TYR A 100 11.05 9.86 -18.08
C TYR A 100 11.41 8.40 -18.29
N PRO A 101 11.46 7.92 -19.54
CA PRO A 101 11.95 6.58 -19.84
C PRO A 101 13.38 6.38 -19.33
N GLY A 102 13.64 5.23 -18.68
CA GLY A 102 14.94 4.89 -18.11
C GLY A 102 15.10 5.21 -16.63
N LEU A 103 14.11 5.84 -15.99
CA LEU A 103 14.13 6.04 -14.55
C LEU A 103 13.82 4.72 -13.80
N PHE A 104 14.51 4.51 -12.68
CA PHE A 104 14.14 3.48 -11.72
C PHE A 104 12.97 3.95 -10.88
N VAL A 105 11.96 3.10 -10.77
CA VAL A 105 10.72 3.39 -10.05
C VAL A 105 10.40 2.28 -9.06
N ARG A 106 9.73 2.65 -7.98
CA ARG A 106 9.12 1.71 -7.05
C ARG A 106 7.67 1.55 -7.43
N VAL A 107 7.22 0.32 -7.65
CA VAL A 107 5.83 0.03 -7.96
C VAL A 107 5.20 -0.67 -6.75
N ARG A 108 4.02 -0.23 -6.37
CA ARG A 108 3.18 -0.87 -5.37
C ARG A 108 1.94 -1.42 -6.05
N LEU A 109 1.70 -2.69 -5.84
CA LEU A 109 0.49 -3.39 -6.20
C LEU A 109 -0.31 -3.67 -4.92
N PRO A 110 -1.45 -3.01 -4.68
CA PRO A 110 -2.27 -3.23 -3.49
C PRO A 110 -3.01 -4.58 -3.61
N ILE A 111 -2.43 -5.63 -3.02
CA ILE A 111 -2.97 -7.00 -3.12
C ILE A 111 -4.13 -7.21 -2.14
N ASN A 112 -4.15 -6.52 -1.01
CA ASN A 112 -5.13 -6.70 0.05
C ASN A 112 -5.61 -5.35 0.59
N GLU A 113 -6.74 -4.87 0.11
CA GLU A 113 -7.53 -3.86 0.81
C GLU A 113 -8.54 -4.55 1.72
N ARG A 114 -8.28 -4.59 3.01
CA ARG A 114 -9.30 -4.96 3.97
C ARG A 114 -10.11 -3.72 4.31
N LYS A 115 -11.29 -3.62 3.75
CA LYS A 115 -12.30 -2.67 4.20
C LYS A 115 -12.67 -3.04 5.63
N ASN A 116 -12.63 -2.07 6.56
CA ASN A 116 -12.92 -2.28 8.00
C ASN A 116 -11.87 -3.11 8.77
N ALA A 117 -10.59 -3.01 8.43
CA ALA A 117 -9.53 -3.60 9.24
C ALA A 117 -9.44 -2.91 10.60
N LEU A 118 -9.44 -3.70 11.68
CA LEU A 118 -9.20 -3.18 13.02
C LEU A 118 -7.71 -2.84 13.16
N LEU A 119 -7.45 -1.62 13.59
CA LEU A 119 -6.11 -1.10 13.82
C LEU A 119 -5.95 -0.83 15.32
N ILE A 120 -4.88 -1.32 15.90
CA ILE A 120 -4.52 -1.04 17.30
C ILE A 120 -3.11 -0.48 17.37
N SER A 121 -2.84 0.29 18.42
CA SER A 121 -1.46 0.74 18.71
C SER A 121 -0.55 -0.45 18.99
N GLU A 122 0.66 -0.47 18.41
CA GLU A 122 1.64 -1.54 18.69
C GLU A 122 1.98 -1.66 20.17
N ARG A 123 1.83 -0.59 20.94
CA ARG A 123 2.04 -0.58 22.39
C ARG A 123 1.06 -1.47 23.14
N ALA A 124 -0.12 -1.76 22.58
CA ALA A 124 -1.13 -2.62 23.19
C ALA A 124 -0.84 -4.11 23.03
N LEU A 125 0.10 -4.47 22.12
CA LEU A 125 0.44 -5.85 21.83
C LEU A 125 1.41 -6.42 22.86
N GLY A 126 0.97 -7.50 23.53
CA GLY A 126 1.81 -8.37 24.31
C GLY A 126 2.34 -9.54 23.46
N LEU A 127 3.38 -10.18 23.98
CA LEU A 127 3.94 -11.42 23.45
C LEU A 127 4.26 -12.34 24.61
N ASP A 128 3.80 -13.58 24.51
CA ASP A 128 4.16 -14.67 25.42
C ASP A 128 4.47 -15.96 24.66
N GLN A 129 4.55 -17.09 25.35
CA GLN A 129 4.82 -18.39 24.73
C GLN A 129 3.69 -18.88 23.82
N GLY A 130 2.46 -18.42 24.05
CA GLY A 130 1.28 -18.73 23.22
C GLY A 130 1.15 -17.85 21.99
N GLY A 131 1.95 -16.77 21.89
CA GLY A 131 1.94 -15.86 20.73
C GLY A 131 1.61 -14.41 21.06
N ARG A 132 1.11 -13.68 20.07
CA ARG A 132 0.69 -12.27 20.23
C ARG A 132 -0.68 -12.21 20.88
N TYR A 133 -0.81 -11.37 21.90
CA TYR A 133 -2.07 -11.18 22.60
C TYR A 133 -2.39 -9.72 22.86
N LEU A 134 -3.65 -9.46 23.17
CA LEU A 134 -4.18 -8.20 23.63
C LEU A 134 -4.85 -8.40 24.99
N LEU A 135 -4.85 -7.36 25.80
CA LEU A 135 -5.66 -7.29 27.00
C LEU A 135 -6.95 -6.54 26.66
N VAL A 136 -8.07 -7.24 26.73
CA VAL A 136 -9.40 -6.73 26.42
C VAL A 136 -10.18 -6.58 27.73
N VAL A 137 -10.95 -5.52 27.87
CA VAL A 137 -11.80 -5.29 29.04
C VAL A 137 -13.23 -5.68 28.67
N ASP A 138 -13.78 -6.64 29.39
CA ASP A 138 -15.15 -7.12 29.20
C ASP A 138 -16.22 -6.13 29.74
N SER A 139 -17.49 -6.51 29.62
CA SER A 139 -18.64 -5.73 30.15
C SER A 139 -18.63 -5.56 31.67
N ASP A 140 -18.00 -6.49 32.41
CA ASP A 140 -17.89 -6.49 33.87
C ASP A 140 -16.62 -5.75 34.35
N ASN A 141 -15.94 -5.08 33.47
CA ASN A 141 -14.65 -4.42 33.68
C ASN A 141 -13.54 -5.36 34.17
N LYS A 142 -13.55 -6.61 33.74
CA LYS A 142 -12.46 -7.57 33.96
C LYS A 142 -11.55 -7.61 32.76
N VAL A 143 -10.28 -7.79 33.02
CA VAL A 143 -9.25 -7.95 31.99
C VAL A 143 -9.22 -9.39 31.50
N GLU A 144 -9.36 -9.58 30.20
CA GLU A 144 -9.20 -10.86 29.51
C GLU A 144 -7.96 -10.81 28.61
N GLN A 145 -7.14 -11.84 28.65
CA GLN A 145 -6.06 -12.01 27.69
C GLN A 145 -6.59 -12.77 26.48
N ARG A 146 -6.47 -12.14 25.28
CA ARG A 146 -6.97 -12.73 24.04
C ARG A 146 -5.88 -12.77 22.99
N TYR A 147 -5.62 -13.98 22.48
CA TYR A 147 -4.65 -14.17 21.39
C TYR A 147 -5.21 -13.63 20.08
N VAL A 148 -4.33 -12.98 19.32
CA VAL A 148 -4.72 -12.32 18.07
C VAL A 148 -3.73 -12.66 16.95
N GLN A 149 -4.27 -12.74 15.73
CA GLN A 149 -3.44 -12.76 14.54
C GLN A 149 -3.21 -11.33 14.06
N ILE A 150 -1.94 -10.99 13.90
CA ILE A 150 -1.53 -9.65 13.49
C ILE A 150 -1.21 -9.61 11.99
N GLY A 151 -1.51 -8.47 11.37
CA GLY A 151 -1.15 -8.17 9.99
C GLY A 151 0.01 -7.20 9.88
N ALA A 152 0.06 -6.48 8.75
CA ALA A 152 1.09 -5.49 8.47
C ALA A 152 1.05 -4.30 9.44
N PRO A 153 2.22 -3.72 9.79
CA PRO A 153 2.29 -2.46 10.51
C PRO A 153 1.89 -1.30 9.59
N ARG A 154 1.22 -0.29 10.15
CA ARG A 154 0.85 0.93 9.43
C ARG A 154 0.87 2.13 10.37
N ASN A 155 1.83 3.04 10.18
CA ASN A 155 1.94 4.30 10.94
C ASN A 155 1.90 4.12 12.48
N GLY A 156 2.70 3.19 13.03
CA GLY A 156 2.72 2.91 14.47
C GLY A 156 1.51 2.12 14.99
N MET A 157 0.61 1.73 14.10
CA MET A 157 -0.53 0.86 14.36
C MET A 157 -0.28 -0.52 13.74
N ARG A 158 -0.96 -1.53 14.27
CA ARG A 158 -0.93 -2.90 13.75
C ARG A 158 -2.33 -3.33 13.33
N VAL A 159 -2.44 -3.89 12.13
CA VAL A 159 -3.68 -4.52 11.67
C VAL A 159 -3.91 -5.80 12.47
N ILE A 160 -5.14 -5.98 12.95
CA ILE A 160 -5.59 -7.24 13.55
C ILE A 160 -6.40 -8.00 12.51
N ILE A 161 -5.96 -9.24 12.26
CA ILE A 161 -6.59 -10.12 11.27
C ILE A 161 -7.74 -10.89 11.91
N GLU A 162 -7.48 -11.46 13.09
CA GLU A 162 -8.42 -12.29 13.84
C GLU A 162 -8.24 -12.10 15.35
N GLY A 163 -9.28 -12.38 16.10
CA GLY A 163 -9.26 -12.39 17.57
C GLY A 163 -9.74 -11.11 18.23
N LEU A 164 -10.17 -10.08 17.47
CA LEU A 164 -10.70 -8.83 18.01
C LEU A 164 -12.01 -8.46 17.31
N LYS A 165 -12.96 -7.93 18.08
CA LYS A 165 -14.23 -7.39 17.58
C LYS A 165 -14.22 -5.85 17.60
N PRO A 166 -15.04 -5.19 16.77
CA PRO A 166 -15.11 -3.72 16.75
C PRO A 166 -15.53 -3.08 18.08
N GLU A 167 -16.32 -3.79 18.88
CA GLU A 167 -16.84 -3.32 20.17
C GLU A 167 -15.89 -3.58 21.34
N ASP A 168 -14.80 -4.34 21.12
CA ASP A 168 -13.87 -4.69 22.18
C ASP A 168 -13.07 -3.47 22.66
N ARG A 169 -12.98 -3.30 23.96
CA ARG A 169 -12.16 -2.27 24.61
C ARG A 169 -10.77 -2.83 24.90
N VAL A 170 -9.77 -2.31 24.22
CA VAL A 170 -8.39 -2.79 24.34
C VAL A 170 -7.59 -1.89 25.28
N VAL A 171 -6.81 -2.48 26.17
CA VAL A 171 -5.89 -1.76 27.05
C VAL A 171 -4.67 -1.32 26.25
N VAL A 172 -4.49 -0.01 26.05
CA VAL A 172 -3.35 0.58 25.33
C VAL A 172 -2.26 1.03 26.29
N ASN A 173 -2.66 1.61 27.43
CA ASN A 173 -1.74 2.10 28.46
C ASN A 173 -1.96 1.34 29.76
N GLY A 174 -0.88 1.12 30.51
CA GLY A 174 -0.97 0.42 31.80
C GLY A 174 -1.02 -1.11 31.70
N ILE A 175 -0.59 -1.70 30.60
CA ILE A 175 -0.53 -3.15 30.36
C ILE A 175 0.15 -3.89 31.52
N GLN A 176 1.21 -3.31 32.09
CA GLN A 176 1.93 -3.90 33.23
C GLN A 176 1.09 -4.01 34.52
N ARG A 177 0.00 -3.25 34.63
CA ARG A 177 -0.93 -3.24 35.77
C ARG A 177 -2.20 -4.05 35.49
N ALA A 178 -2.49 -4.31 34.25
CA ALA A 178 -3.67 -5.04 33.80
C ALA A 178 -3.42 -6.54 33.87
N ILE A 179 -3.68 -7.12 35.02
CA ILE A 179 -3.53 -8.56 35.25
C ILE A 179 -4.78 -9.28 34.74
N PRO A 180 -4.67 -10.35 33.92
CA PRO A 180 -5.83 -11.13 33.51
C PRO A 180 -6.67 -11.60 34.70
N GLY A 181 -8.01 -11.41 34.60
CA GLY A 181 -8.97 -11.71 35.67
C GLY A 181 -9.18 -10.60 36.70
N ALA A 182 -8.33 -9.58 36.74
CA ALA A 182 -8.51 -8.44 37.65
C ALA A 182 -9.58 -7.46 37.15
N LYS A 183 -10.32 -6.86 38.08
CA LYS A 183 -11.20 -5.72 37.76
C LYS A 183 -10.39 -4.45 37.61
N VAL A 184 -10.68 -3.70 36.57
CA VAL A 184 -10.05 -2.41 36.28
C VAL A 184 -11.07 -1.32 36.11
N THR A 185 -10.68 -0.09 36.38
CA THR A 185 -11.49 1.09 36.05
C THR A 185 -10.95 1.67 34.74
N PRO A 186 -11.60 1.40 33.60
CA PRO A 186 -11.13 1.91 32.32
C PRO A 186 -11.31 3.42 32.26
N THR A 187 -10.24 4.11 31.87
CA THR A 187 -10.31 5.52 31.48
C THR A 187 -10.18 5.58 29.98
N GLU A 188 -11.12 6.21 29.30
CA GLU A 188 -11.05 6.36 27.85
C GLU A 188 -9.81 7.18 27.47
N GLY A 189 -8.86 6.54 26.81
CA GLY A 189 -7.72 7.19 26.23
C GLY A 189 -8.14 7.93 24.96
N LYS A 190 -7.74 9.20 24.82
CA LYS A 190 -7.84 9.87 23.52
C LYS A 190 -7.04 9.05 22.49
N PRO A 191 -7.60 8.79 21.28
CA PRO A 191 -6.85 8.13 20.22
C PRO A 191 -5.58 8.93 19.97
N ASP A 192 -4.45 8.22 19.90
CA ASP A 192 -3.14 8.82 19.66
C ASP A 192 -3.16 9.51 18.29
N GLN A 193 -3.22 10.85 18.31
CA GLN A 193 -3.29 11.66 17.09
C GLN A 193 -1.98 11.65 16.28
N SER A 194 -0.91 11.04 16.78
CA SER A 194 0.36 10.90 16.06
C SER A 194 0.24 10.02 14.79
N ALA A 195 -0.84 9.24 14.65
CA ALA A 195 -1.13 8.44 13.46
C ALA A 195 -1.82 9.21 12.32
N ARG A 196 -2.23 10.47 12.53
CA ARG A 196 -2.85 11.33 11.50
C ARG A 196 -1.87 12.26 10.80
N GLY A 197 -0.58 12.00 10.90
CA GLY A 197 0.46 12.75 10.19
C GLY A 197 0.53 12.39 8.71
N GLY A 198 -0.31 13.00 7.89
CA GLY A 198 -0.18 12.86 6.46
C GLY A 198 -1.46 13.17 5.69
N GLU A 199 -1.98 14.39 5.82
CA GLU A 199 -2.67 15.12 4.74
C GLU A 199 -3.32 16.38 5.31
N LYS A 200 -2.51 17.40 5.56
CA LYS A 200 -2.98 18.78 5.42
C LYS A 200 -2.39 19.30 4.13
N ALA A 201 -3.18 19.27 3.07
CA ALA A 201 -2.97 20.13 1.93
C ALA A 201 -2.94 21.56 2.44
N LYS A 202 -1.80 22.21 2.27
CA LYS A 202 -1.62 23.63 2.52
C LYS A 202 -2.40 24.36 1.42
N GLU A 203 -3.52 24.95 1.80
CA GLU A 203 -4.25 25.89 0.99
C GLU A 203 -3.30 27.01 0.56
N PRO A 204 -3.22 27.38 -0.72
CA PRO A 204 -2.37 28.50 -1.13
C PRO A 204 -3.01 29.80 -0.66
N ASP A 205 -2.27 30.51 0.15
CA ASP A 205 -2.54 31.88 0.59
C ASP A 205 -2.70 32.79 -0.65
N SER A 206 -3.88 33.34 -0.80
CA SER A 206 -4.16 34.34 -1.84
C SER A 206 -3.47 35.65 -1.48
N PRO A 207 -2.70 36.26 -2.37
CA PRO A 207 -2.18 37.59 -2.11
C PRO A 207 -3.32 38.61 -2.25
N THR A 208 -3.65 39.21 -1.11
CA THR A 208 -4.44 40.46 -1.06
C THR A 208 -3.62 41.55 -1.67
N GLY A 209 -4.26 42.27 -2.59
CA GLY A 209 -3.65 43.38 -3.33
C GLY A 209 -3.34 44.62 -2.48
N GLU A 210 -2.40 45.34 -2.96
CA GLU A 210 -2.37 46.81 -3.09
C GLU A 210 -1.51 47.16 -4.30
#